data_90b7bc7fad8b261878585ef6dba5bd7e
#
_entry.id   90b7bc7fad8b261878585ef6dba5bd7e
#
_cell.length_a   1.000
_cell.length_b   1.000
_cell.length_c   1.000
_cell.angle_alpha   90.00
_cell.angle_beta   90.00
_cell.angle_gamma   90.00
#
_symmetry.space_group_name_H-M   'P 1'
#
loop_
_entity.id
_entity.type
_entity.pdbx_description
1 polymer ?
#
loop_
_entity_poly.entity_id
_entity_poly.type
_entity_poly.pdbx_seq_one_letter_code
_entity_poly.pdbx_strand_id
1 'polypeptide(L)'
;MPTSTAPPRSTPQEVLRFTNCLALQPDGTLPSDPNTYSLHVDPASGHIIDGQSAFFDSKTAFTSTIDLEGDYLVPGFIDVQINGGYGVDFSEFSEGQEETYLAGLDEFAKRILETGVTSFVPTIITQHSEKYRQILPLLAPRSRPNQANSLGYHCEGPFLSPHKKGAHCSSPIRTAPNSIVDLEEVYGSGKAGLDMPYPAVKLLTLAPEVEGVLPAIPSLVERGVTVSIGHTASDIDTALAAKEAGARFITHLFNAMGSFNHRDPGVIGLLGDSETDLTSPTISPNIGSLQRKPRPFYGLIADGHHSHPCSVRMSYSAHPSGCVLVSDAMPWMDPSKPDGVYPWRDNQNVVKTGNKVTLENTDTLAGSVVPISDCVTNLAKYASIPMHTAAYCASSTPALMLGLKERKGFLGAGGDADLVRLDRVTGEVKETWVAGRLVWSRKSHTAASS
;
A
#
# COMPACT_ATOMS: atom_id res chain seq x y z
N MET A 1 31.21 56.68 -5.24
CA MET A 1 29.80 56.27 -5.43
C MET A 1 29.80 54.77 -5.47
N PRO A 2 29.16 54.04 -4.55
CA PRO A 2 29.01 52.62 -4.65
C PRO A 2 27.91 52.28 -5.62
N THR A 3 28.22 51.44 -6.62
CA THR A 3 27.25 50.90 -7.58
C THR A 3 26.34 49.89 -6.89
N SER A 4 25.08 50.25 -6.77
CA SER A 4 24.01 49.35 -6.29
C SER A 4 23.86 48.21 -7.34
N THR A 5 24.32 47.04 -7.01
CA THR A 5 23.98 45.81 -7.75
C THR A 5 22.57 45.41 -7.34
N ALA A 6 21.60 45.50 -8.25
CA ALA A 6 20.26 44.98 -8.04
C ALA A 6 20.37 43.46 -7.72
N PRO A 7 19.52 42.93 -6.80
CA PRO A 7 19.52 41.50 -6.52
C PRO A 7 19.15 40.74 -7.80
N PRO A 8 19.71 39.51 -7.98
CA PRO A 8 19.40 38.72 -9.15
C PRO A 8 17.89 38.48 -9.21
N ARG A 9 17.29 38.70 -10.38
CA ARG A 9 15.88 38.38 -10.63
C ARG A 9 15.71 36.89 -10.38
N SER A 10 14.84 36.55 -9.41
CA SER A 10 14.41 35.16 -9.23
C SER A 10 13.88 34.64 -10.57
N THR A 11 14.38 33.49 -11.01
CA THR A 11 13.78 32.76 -12.13
C THR A 11 12.27 32.61 -11.86
N PRO A 12 11.39 32.85 -12.86
CA PRO A 12 9.97 32.64 -12.69
C PRO A 12 9.73 31.23 -12.14
N GLN A 13 8.97 31.12 -11.05
CA GLN A 13 8.58 29.84 -10.50
C GLN A 13 7.68 29.14 -11.52
N GLU A 14 8.07 27.95 -11.95
CA GLU A 14 7.26 27.16 -12.86
C GLU A 14 6.06 26.58 -12.09
N VAL A 15 4.84 26.81 -12.60
CA VAL A 15 3.62 26.21 -12.04
C VAL A 15 2.90 25.47 -13.16
N LEU A 16 2.65 24.17 -12.93
CA LEU A 16 1.87 23.33 -13.83
C LEU A 16 0.39 23.45 -13.50
N ARG A 17 -0.44 23.51 -14.54
CA ARG A 17 -1.88 23.49 -14.44
C ARG A 17 -2.45 22.30 -15.20
N PHE A 18 -3.09 21.38 -14.51
CA PHE A 18 -3.84 20.27 -15.08
C PHE A 18 -5.29 20.70 -15.28
N THR A 19 -5.84 20.46 -16.46
CA THR A 19 -7.19 20.86 -16.86
C THR A 19 -7.90 19.75 -17.61
N ASN A 20 -9.22 19.94 -17.83
CA ASN A 20 -10.05 18.99 -18.57
C ASN A 20 -9.89 17.57 -18.05
N CYS A 21 -10.16 17.38 -16.73
CA CYS A 21 -9.99 16.11 -16.05
C CYS A 21 -11.09 15.85 -15.02
N LEU A 22 -11.37 14.57 -14.79
CA LEU A 22 -12.20 14.08 -13.71
C LEU A 22 -11.31 13.82 -12.49
N ALA A 23 -10.99 14.90 -11.75
CA ALA A 23 -10.10 14.82 -10.61
C ALA A 23 -10.83 14.24 -9.39
N LEU A 24 -10.25 13.18 -8.80
CA LEU A 24 -10.78 12.53 -7.61
C LEU A 24 -10.69 13.47 -6.41
N GLN A 25 -11.85 13.88 -5.88
CA GLN A 25 -11.92 14.77 -4.73
C GLN A 25 -11.59 14.03 -3.40
N PRO A 26 -11.20 14.74 -2.34
CA PRO A 26 -10.88 14.12 -1.05
C PRO A 26 -12.03 13.32 -0.43
N ASP A 27 -13.28 13.64 -0.76
CA ASP A 27 -14.48 12.92 -0.32
C ASP A 27 -14.84 11.72 -1.21
N GLY A 28 -14.02 11.41 -2.21
CA GLY A 28 -14.23 10.30 -3.14
C GLY A 28 -15.15 10.63 -4.32
N THR A 29 -15.60 11.88 -4.45
CA THR A 29 -16.45 12.33 -5.56
C THR A 29 -15.63 12.80 -6.76
N LEU A 30 -16.32 13.08 -7.87
CA LEU A 30 -15.74 13.72 -9.05
C LEU A 30 -16.42 15.05 -9.35
N PRO A 31 -15.76 16.01 -10.01
CA PRO A 31 -16.43 17.18 -10.56
C PRO A 31 -17.49 16.75 -11.60
N SER A 32 -18.59 17.47 -11.64
CA SER A 32 -19.69 17.20 -12.60
C SER A 32 -19.30 17.45 -14.07
N ASP A 33 -18.34 18.34 -14.29
CA ASP A 33 -17.79 18.68 -15.60
C ASP A 33 -16.26 18.75 -15.48
N PRO A 34 -15.51 17.97 -16.31
CA PRO A 34 -14.05 17.96 -16.29
C PRO A 34 -13.43 19.34 -16.57
N ASN A 35 -14.15 20.24 -17.25
CA ASN A 35 -13.66 21.57 -17.59
C ASN A 35 -13.77 22.58 -16.43
N THR A 36 -14.51 22.26 -15.38
CA THR A 36 -14.71 23.16 -14.22
C THR A 36 -13.62 23.04 -13.17
N TYR A 37 -12.78 22.01 -13.25
CA TYR A 37 -11.72 21.76 -12.29
C TYR A 37 -10.34 21.97 -12.89
N SER A 38 -9.45 22.56 -12.12
CA SER A 38 -8.02 22.60 -12.44
C SER A 38 -7.18 22.37 -11.20
N LEU A 39 -6.16 21.51 -11.34
CA LEU A 39 -5.16 21.24 -10.31
C LEU A 39 -3.91 22.04 -10.61
N HIS A 40 -3.33 22.66 -9.59
CA HIS A 40 -2.11 23.45 -9.72
C HIS A 40 -0.99 22.80 -8.92
N VAL A 41 0.17 22.69 -9.53
CA VAL A 41 1.33 21.99 -8.94
C VAL A 41 2.56 22.88 -9.08
N ASP A 42 3.32 22.96 -8.00
CA ASP A 42 4.66 23.55 -7.99
C ASP A 42 5.71 22.42 -8.05
N PRO A 43 6.35 22.19 -9.21
CA PRO A 43 7.36 21.13 -9.34
C PRO A 43 8.64 21.40 -8.55
N ALA A 44 8.86 22.63 -8.09
CA ALA A 44 10.04 22.97 -7.28
C ALA A 44 9.87 22.48 -5.85
N SER A 45 8.68 22.64 -5.27
CA SER A 45 8.35 22.08 -3.95
C SER A 45 7.85 20.63 -4.01
N GLY A 46 7.34 20.20 -5.17
CA GLY A 46 6.73 18.89 -5.35
C GLY A 46 5.33 18.77 -4.77
N HIS A 47 4.66 19.91 -4.51
CA HIS A 47 3.35 19.94 -3.86
C HIS A 47 2.25 20.50 -4.75
N ILE A 48 1.02 20.08 -4.45
CA ILE A 48 -0.19 20.69 -4.96
C ILE A 48 -0.37 22.04 -4.23
N ILE A 49 -0.65 23.10 -4.99
CA ILE A 49 -0.83 24.45 -4.47
C ILE A 49 -2.26 24.97 -4.70
N ASP A 50 -2.68 25.92 -3.89
CA ASP A 50 -3.91 26.67 -4.15
C ASP A 50 -3.67 27.62 -5.33
N GLY A 51 -4.35 27.35 -6.45
CA GLY A 51 -4.21 28.13 -7.67
C GLY A 51 -4.71 29.57 -7.51
N GLN A 52 -5.67 29.86 -6.65
CA GLN A 52 -6.16 31.21 -6.40
C GLN A 52 -5.11 32.03 -5.66
N SER A 53 -4.59 31.51 -4.56
CA SER A 53 -3.53 32.18 -3.81
C SER A 53 -2.26 32.38 -4.64
N ALA A 54 -1.87 31.37 -5.44
CA ALA A 54 -0.72 31.48 -6.34
C ALA A 54 -0.89 32.60 -7.38
N PHE A 55 -2.07 32.72 -7.97
CA PHE A 55 -2.35 33.74 -8.99
C PHE A 55 -2.52 35.15 -8.40
N PHE A 56 -3.33 35.30 -7.35
CA PHE A 56 -3.69 36.63 -6.83
C PHE A 56 -2.66 37.18 -5.84
N ASP A 57 -2.12 36.37 -4.97
CA ASP A 57 -1.22 36.80 -3.89
C ASP A 57 0.24 36.80 -4.33
N SER A 58 0.68 35.74 -5.01
CA SER A 58 2.08 35.56 -5.42
C SER A 58 2.37 36.09 -6.82
N LYS A 59 1.35 36.44 -7.62
CA LYS A 59 1.44 36.87 -9.03
C LYS A 59 2.23 35.86 -9.89
N THR A 60 2.17 34.59 -9.52
CA THR A 60 2.87 33.51 -10.19
C THR A 60 2.14 33.21 -11.52
N ALA A 61 2.82 33.35 -12.64
CA ALA A 61 2.26 32.98 -13.94
C ALA A 61 2.26 31.44 -14.07
N PHE A 62 1.15 30.86 -14.54
CA PHE A 62 1.14 29.46 -14.95
C PHE A 62 2.00 29.31 -16.20
N THR A 63 3.03 28.47 -16.11
CA THR A 63 4.02 28.33 -17.19
C THR A 63 3.63 27.26 -18.20
N SER A 64 2.90 26.24 -17.74
CA SER A 64 2.47 25.12 -18.58
C SER A 64 1.06 24.66 -18.21
N THR A 65 0.22 24.44 -19.23
CA THR A 65 -1.09 23.83 -19.07
C THR A 65 -1.09 22.45 -19.73
N ILE A 66 -1.55 21.45 -18.99
CA ILE A 66 -1.64 20.06 -19.37
C ILE A 66 -3.12 19.70 -19.48
N ASP A 67 -3.58 19.47 -20.72
CA ASP A 67 -4.94 19.00 -21.00
C ASP A 67 -4.99 17.47 -20.84
N LEU A 68 -5.86 16.98 -19.96
CA LEU A 68 -6.00 15.55 -19.70
C LEU A 68 -7.13 14.90 -20.50
N GLU A 69 -7.72 15.62 -21.50
CA GLU A 69 -8.67 15.08 -22.50
C GLU A 69 -9.90 14.41 -21.89
N GLY A 70 -10.29 14.80 -20.68
CA GLY A 70 -11.43 14.26 -19.96
C GLY A 70 -11.13 12.94 -19.19
N ASP A 71 -9.88 12.54 -19.11
CA ASP A 71 -9.45 11.38 -18.32
C ASP A 71 -9.60 11.58 -16.80
N TYR A 72 -9.49 10.50 -16.05
CA TYR A 72 -9.40 10.61 -14.60
C TYR A 72 -8.01 11.12 -14.19
N LEU A 73 -8.00 12.01 -13.21
CA LEU A 73 -6.82 12.36 -12.44
C LEU A 73 -7.02 11.90 -11.01
N VAL A 74 -6.20 10.97 -10.54
CA VAL A 74 -6.29 10.41 -9.19
C VAL A 74 -4.97 10.59 -8.45
N PRO A 75 -4.96 10.58 -7.10
CA PRO A 75 -3.72 10.52 -6.35
C PRO A 75 -2.92 9.28 -6.73
N GLY A 76 -1.60 9.37 -6.67
CA GLY A 76 -0.71 8.24 -6.91
C GLY A 76 -1.06 7.03 -6.04
N PHE A 77 -0.99 5.84 -6.61
CA PHE A 77 -1.28 4.60 -5.89
C PHE A 77 -0.22 4.32 -4.82
N ILE A 78 -0.66 3.72 -3.72
CA ILE A 78 0.16 3.33 -2.59
C ILE A 78 -0.02 1.83 -2.36
N ASP A 79 0.98 1.02 -2.73
CA ASP A 79 0.95 -0.42 -2.49
C ASP A 79 1.60 -0.73 -1.14
N VAL A 80 0.78 -1.12 -0.17
CA VAL A 80 1.23 -1.33 1.22
C VAL A 80 1.63 -2.78 1.52
N GLN A 81 1.43 -3.68 0.55
CA GLN A 81 1.86 -5.07 0.63
C GLN A 81 2.32 -5.55 -0.75
N ILE A 82 3.64 -5.58 -0.92
CA ILE A 82 4.31 -6.00 -2.16
C ILE A 82 5.67 -6.62 -1.83
N ASN A 83 5.89 -7.86 -2.26
CA ASN A 83 7.10 -8.62 -1.94
C ASN A 83 8.24 -8.37 -2.93
N GLY A 84 7.91 -7.81 -4.09
CA GLY A 84 8.85 -7.51 -5.16
C GLY A 84 8.18 -7.37 -6.51
N GLY A 85 8.98 -7.40 -7.55
CA GLY A 85 8.55 -7.32 -8.94
C GLY A 85 9.75 -7.16 -9.85
N TYR A 86 9.57 -7.42 -11.13
CA TYR A 86 10.61 -7.20 -12.14
C TYR A 86 11.93 -7.95 -11.86
N GLY A 87 11.83 -9.11 -11.21
CA GLY A 87 12.98 -9.93 -10.82
C GLY A 87 13.61 -9.57 -9.48
N VAL A 88 13.11 -8.54 -8.79
CA VAL A 88 13.59 -8.12 -7.46
C VAL A 88 12.71 -8.73 -6.37
N ASP A 89 13.31 -9.39 -5.40
CA ASP A 89 12.66 -9.92 -4.18
C ASP A 89 13.21 -9.17 -2.96
N PHE A 90 12.37 -8.47 -2.23
CA PHE A 90 12.80 -7.66 -1.09
C PHE A 90 13.29 -8.49 0.10
N SER A 91 12.94 -9.75 0.17
CA SER A 91 13.38 -10.65 1.24
C SER A 91 14.64 -11.45 0.87
N GLU A 92 15.12 -11.35 -0.38
CA GLU A 92 16.33 -12.01 -0.84
C GLU A 92 17.53 -11.06 -0.74
N PHE A 93 18.40 -11.34 0.22
CA PHE A 93 19.63 -10.59 0.45
C PHE A 93 20.79 -11.55 0.75
N SER A 94 21.95 -11.27 0.19
CA SER A 94 23.22 -11.96 0.50
C SER A 94 24.20 -10.96 1.11
N GLU A 95 24.86 -11.35 2.18
CA GLU A 95 25.86 -10.53 2.86
C GLU A 95 26.98 -10.11 1.89
N GLY A 96 27.37 -8.86 1.93
CA GLY A 96 28.34 -8.27 1.00
C GLY A 96 27.76 -7.89 -0.37
N GLN A 97 26.44 -8.00 -0.57
CA GLN A 97 25.75 -7.63 -1.80
C GLN A 97 24.82 -6.40 -1.61
N GLU A 98 25.14 -5.53 -0.66
CA GLU A 98 24.32 -4.35 -0.31
C GLU A 98 24.09 -3.44 -1.51
N GLU A 99 25.13 -3.17 -2.30
CA GLU A 99 25.03 -2.33 -3.51
C GLU A 99 24.11 -2.95 -4.56
N THR A 100 24.21 -4.27 -4.77
CA THR A 100 23.37 -5.00 -5.72
C THR A 100 21.91 -4.98 -5.26
N TYR A 101 21.66 -5.19 -3.97
CA TYR A 101 20.31 -5.15 -3.39
C TYR A 101 19.68 -3.76 -3.54
N LEU A 102 20.44 -2.70 -3.21
CA LEU A 102 19.99 -1.32 -3.33
C LEU A 102 19.77 -0.91 -4.80
N ALA A 103 20.59 -1.38 -5.72
CA ALA A 103 20.40 -1.15 -7.16
C ALA A 103 19.13 -1.85 -7.67
N GLY A 104 18.85 -3.07 -7.20
CA GLY A 104 17.60 -3.78 -7.47
C GLY A 104 16.38 -3.01 -6.97
N LEU A 105 16.43 -2.49 -5.74
CA LEU A 105 15.37 -1.67 -5.17
C LEU A 105 15.14 -0.36 -5.97
N ASP A 106 16.22 0.28 -6.45
CA ASP A 106 16.12 1.48 -7.29
C ASP A 106 15.51 1.17 -8.66
N GLU A 107 15.85 0.02 -9.25
CA GLU A 107 15.26 -0.42 -10.52
C GLU A 107 13.78 -0.77 -10.36
N PHE A 108 13.42 -1.49 -9.30
CA PHE A 108 12.02 -1.74 -8.94
C PHE A 108 11.24 -0.44 -8.81
N ALA A 109 11.77 0.53 -8.03
CA ALA A 109 11.11 1.81 -7.77
C ALA A 109 10.89 2.66 -9.04
N LYS A 110 11.69 2.47 -10.08
CA LYS A 110 11.48 3.07 -11.40
C LYS A 110 10.40 2.33 -12.17
N ARG A 111 10.49 1.00 -12.24
CA ARG A 111 9.60 0.20 -13.09
C ARG A 111 8.18 0.17 -12.57
N ILE A 112 7.97 0.15 -11.26
CA ILE A 112 6.64 0.11 -10.66
C ILE A 112 5.78 1.33 -11.02
N LEU A 113 6.39 2.45 -11.45
CA LEU A 113 5.69 3.65 -11.91
C LEU A 113 4.75 3.39 -13.08
N GLU A 114 5.01 2.36 -13.90
CA GLU A 114 4.14 1.98 -15.02
C GLU A 114 2.76 1.48 -14.56
N THR A 115 2.64 1.08 -13.29
CA THR A 115 1.40 0.61 -12.68
C THR A 115 0.65 1.72 -11.92
N GLY A 116 1.14 2.98 -11.98
CA GLY A 116 0.57 4.10 -11.23
C GLY A 116 1.00 4.17 -9.75
N VAL A 117 1.84 3.25 -9.30
CA VAL A 117 2.38 3.28 -7.92
C VAL A 117 3.42 4.38 -7.79
N THR A 118 3.14 5.36 -6.95
CA THR A 118 4.06 6.46 -6.62
C THR A 118 4.70 6.27 -5.24
N SER A 119 4.11 5.40 -4.43
CA SER A 119 4.64 5.04 -3.11
C SER A 119 4.36 3.57 -2.82
N PHE A 120 5.25 2.91 -2.10
CA PHE A 120 5.09 1.52 -1.72
C PHE A 120 5.73 1.22 -0.37
N VAL A 121 5.32 0.11 0.24
CA VAL A 121 5.88 -0.42 1.48
C VAL A 121 6.42 -1.82 1.18
N PRO A 122 7.75 -1.97 0.97
CA PRO A 122 8.36 -3.27 0.70
C PRO A 122 8.00 -4.28 1.79
N THR A 123 7.49 -5.44 1.39
CA THR A 123 7.12 -6.52 2.30
C THR A 123 8.26 -7.51 2.45
N ILE A 124 8.66 -7.76 3.70
CA ILE A 124 9.62 -8.78 4.07
C ILE A 124 8.85 -9.92 4.70
N ILE A 125 8.76 -11.05 4.01
CA ILE A 125 8.11 -12.23 4.55
C ILE A 125 8.99 -12.89 5.61
N THR A 126 8.38 -13.73 6.43
CA THR A 126 9.00 -14.45 7.56
C THR A 126 10.45 -14.85 7.31
N GLN A 127 11.35 -14.35 8.15
CA GLN A 127 12.79 -14.56 8.12
C GLN A 127 13.33 -14.88 9.52
N HIS A 128 14.56 -15.41 9.58
CA HIS A 128 15.34 -15.45 10.82
C HIS A 128 15.77 -14.05 11.28
N SER A 129 15.93 -13.84 12.58
CA SER A 129 16.25 -12.53 13.16
C SER A 129 17.51 -11.89 12.57
N GLU A 130 18.53 -12.70 12.26
CA GLU A 130 19.77 -12.23 11.64
C GLU A 130 19.50 -11.60 10.26
N LYS A 131 18.61 -12.21 9.47
CA LYS A 131 18.26 -11.71 8.14
C LYS A 131 17.49 -10.40 8.23
N TYR A 132 16.54 -10.27 9.17
CA TYR A 132 15.87 -9.00 9.42
C TYR A 132 16.87 -7.90 9.75
N ARG A 133 17.83 -8.16 10.65
CA ARG A 133 18.87 -7.17 11.02
C ARG A 133 19.76 -6.74 9.87
N GLN A 134 19.95 -7.58 8.86
CA GLN A 134 20.72 -7.24 7.66
C GLN A 134 19.89 -6.44 6.65
N ILE A 135 18.63 -6.82 6.41
CA ILE A 135 17.79 -6.23 5.36
C ILE A 135 17.16 -4.91 5.79
N LEU A 136 16.60 -4.84 7.01
CA LEU A 136 15.77 -3.71 7.42
C LEU A 136 16.48 -2.34 7.33
N PRO A 137 17.77 -2.20 7.68
CA PRO A 137 18.49 -0.94 7.51
C PRO A 137 18.57 -0.46 6.05
N LEU A 138 18.58 -1.40 5.08
CA LEU A 138 18.64 -1.11 3.65
C LEU A 138 17.31 -0.63 3.09
N LEU A 139 16.20 -0.98 3.77
CA LEU A 139 14.82 -0.63 3.38
C LEU A 139 14.28 0.61 4.11
N ALA A 140 15.11 1.37 4.81
CA ALA A 140 14.71 2.63 5.41
C ALA A 140 13.96 3.52 4.39
N PRO A 141 13.02 4.39 4.82
CA PRO A 141 12.26 5.24 3.91
C PRO A 141 13.17 5.98 2.91
N ARG A 142 12.83 5.92 1.62
CA ARG A 142 13.64 6.49 0.54
C ARG A 142 12.75 7.27 -0.43
N SER A 143 13.20 8.46 -0.80
CA SER A 143 12.64 9.26 -1.87
C SER A 143 13.78 9.68 -2.80
N ARG A 144 13.67 9.36 -4.07
CA ARG A 144 14.66 9.70 -5.10
C ARG A 144 13.97 10.26 -6.34
N PRO A 145 14.61 11.16 -7.09
CA PRO A 145 14.06 11.66 -8.34
C PRO A 145 13.69 10.54 -9.32
N ASN A 146 12.55 10.67 -9.97
CA ASN A 146 12.06 9.74 -11.00
C ASN A 146 11.87 8.28 -10.53
N GLN A 147 11.53 8.11 -9.27
CA GLN A 147 11.23 6.80 -8.67
C GLN A 147 10.01 6.90 -7.77
N ALA A 148 9.32 5.77 -7.56
CA ALA A 148 8.32 5.64 -6.51
C ALA A 148 8.99 5.71 -5.12
N ASN A 149 8.30 6.29 -4.15
CA ASN A 149 8.81 6.47 -2.80
C ASN A 149 8.64 5.19 -1.97
N SER A 150 9.71 4.67 -1.39
CA SER A 150 9.61 3.68 -0.30
C SER A 150 9.28 4.39 1.00
N LEU A 151 8.14 4.02 1.62
CA LEU A 151 7.62 4.69 2.82
C LEU A 151 8.17 4.12 4.13
N GLY A 152 8.98 3.12 4.08
CA GLY A 152 9.42 2.22 5.13
C GLY A 152 9.11 0.80 4.69
N TYR A 153 8.88 -0.14 5.61
CA TYR A 153 8.66 -1.52 5.23
C TYR A 153 7.54 -2.19 6.04
N HIS A 154 7.02 -3.27 5.47
CA HIS A 154 6.08 -4.19 6.05
C HIS A 154 6.81 -5.49 6.43
N CYS A 155 6.81 -5.87 7.71
CA CYS A 155 7.25 -7.18 8.14
C CYS A 155 6.05 -8.12 8.23
N GLU A 156 6.03 -9.17 7.42
CA GLU A 156 5.00 -10.19 7.43
C GLU A 156 5.51 -11.44 8.16
N GLY A 157 5.26 -11.49 9.47
CA GLY A 157 5.82 -12.49 10.41
C GLY A 157 7.20 -12.08 10.93
N PRO A 158 7.83 -12.93 11.81
CA PRO A 158 7.62 -14.37 11.98
C PRO A 158 6.61 -14.80 13.07
N PHE A 159 5.92 -13.90 13.72
CA PHE A 159 4.94 -14.20 14.77
C PHE A 159 3.57 -14.56 14.15
N LEU A 160 3.54 -15.65 13.39
CA LEU A 160 2.40 -16.13 12.64
C LEU A 160 1.91 -17.48 13.16
N SER A 161 0.65 -17.81 12.88
CA SER A 161 0.11 -19.14 13.16
C SER A 161 0.80 -20.20 12.29
N PRO A 162 1.40 -21.24 12.87
CA PRO A 162 2.01 -22.33 12.08
C PRO A 162 1.00 -23.01 11.15
N HIS A 163 -0.29 -23.02 11.53
CA HIS A 163 -1.37 -23.63 10.75
C HIS A 163 -1.85 -22.76 9.58
N LYS A 164 -1.47 -21.47 9.58
CA LYS A 164 -1.86 -20.48 8.57
C LYS A 164 -0.66 -19.80 7.90
N LYS A 165 0.47 -20.46 7.87
CA LYS A 165 1.71 -19.94 7.32
C LYS A 165 1.69 -19.67 5.81
N GLY A 166 0.76 -20.28 5.06
CA GLY A 166 0.76 -20.19 3.60
C GLY A 166 2.07 -20.67 2.99
N ALA A 167 2.66 -19.85 2.11
CA ALA A 167 3.95 -20.13 1.47
C ALA A 167 5.18 -19.77 2.33
N HIS A 168 4.99 -19.21 3.54
CA HIS A 168 6.11 -18.84 4.43
C HIS A 168 6.89 -20.08 4.91
N CYS A 169 8.20 -19.93 5.08
CA CYS A 169 9.03 -20.95 5.70
C CYS A 169 8.62 -21.19 7.16
N SER A 170 8.58 -22.45 7.57
CA SER A 170 8.16 -22.79 8.94
C SER A 170 9.26 -22.56 9.97
N SER A 171 10.54 -22.68 9.59
CA SER A 171 11.65 -22.67 10.55
C SER A 171 11.81 -21.37 11.33
N PRO A 172 11.54 -20.16 10.78
CA PRO A 172 11.64 -18.91 11.54
C PRO A 172 10.39 -18.57 12.34
N ILE A 173 9.25 -19.27 12.13
CA ILE A 173 8.00 -19.00 12.85
C ILE A 173 8.21 -19.22 14.34
N ARG A 174 7.81 -18.25 15.16
CA ARG A 174 8.07 -18.24 16.60
C ARG A 174 6.95 -17.58 17.40
N THR A 175 6.96 -17.82 18.71
CA THR A 175 6.13 -17.15 19.73
C THR A 175 6.88 -15.94 20.32
N ALA A 176 6.19 -15.15 21.13
CA ALA A 176 6.72 -13.98 21.82
C ALA A 176 6.42 -14.03 23.33
N PRO A 177 6.89 -15.05 24.10
CA PRO A 177 6.53 -15.21 25.51
C PRO A 177 6.90 -13.98 26.36
N ASN A 178 7.90 -13.20 25.99
CA ASN A 178 8.26 -11.92 26.63
C ASN A 178 7.63 -10.71 25.91
N SER A 179 6.59 -10.94 25.08
CA SER A 179 5.82 -9.90 24.40
C SER A 179 6.70 -8.96 23.57
N ILE A 180 6.60 -7.62 23.76
CA ILE A 180 7.32 -6.62 22.96
C ILE A 180 8.85 -6.83 22.92
N VAL A 181 9.43 -7.40 23.98
CA VAL A 181 10.87 -7.66 24.05
C VAL A 181 11.33 -8.65 22.97
N ASP A 182 10.54 -9.71 22.74
CA ASP A 182 10.85 -10.69 21.70
C ASP A 182 10.69 -10.10 20.28
N LEU A 183 9.76 -9.15 20.10
CA LEU A 183 9.61 -8.44 18.84
C LEU A 183 10.80 -7.50 18.59
N GLU A 184 11.28 -6.80 19.63
CA GLU A 184 12.48 -5.97 19.54
C GLU A 184 13.73 -6.78 19.22
N GLU A 185 13.84 -8.00 19.76
CA GLU A 185 14.93 -8.92 19.42
C GLU A 185 14.94 -9.27 17.93
N VAL A 186 13.77 -9.44 17.32
CA VAL A 186 13.64 -9.80 15.91
C VAL A 186 13.87 -8.61 14.98
N TYR A 187 13.14 -7.52 15.20
CA TYR A 187 13.10 -6.38 14.26
C TYR A 187 14.13 -5.30 14.61
N GLY A 188 14.79 -5.42 15.73
CA GLY A 188 15.76 -4.46 16.23
C GLY A 188 15.12 -3.30 16.99
N SER A 189 15.90 -2.76 17.94
CA SER A 189 15.71 -1.45 18.57
C SER A 189 16.57 -0.45 17.79
N GLY A 190 16.06 0.73 17.46
CA GLY A 190 16.77 1.75 16.72
C GLY A 190 15.94 2.30 15.55
N LYS A 191 16.43 3.34 14.90
CA LYS A 191 15.74 4.04 13.80
C LYS A 191 15.38 3.13 12.61
N ALA A 192 16.12 2.05 12.42
CA ALA A 192 15.85 1.05 11.40
C ALA A 192 14.89 -0.06 11.88
N GLY A 193 14.49 -0.08 13.15
CA GLY A 193 13.61 -1.07 13.76
C GLY A 193 12.32 -0.44 14.28
N LEU A 194 12.00 -0.80 15.55
CA LEU A 194 10.74 -0.42 16.21
C LEU A 194 10.81 0.89 17.03
N ASP A 195 11.93 1.61 17.04
CA ASP A 195 12.08 2.78 17.90
C ASP A 195 11.36 4.03 17.39
N MET A 196 10.86 4.80 18.35
CA MET A 196 10.26 6.12 18.19
C MET A 196 11.31 7.20 17.79
N PRO A 197 10.89 8.34 17.21
CA PRO A 197 9.50 8.74 16.95
C PRO A 197 8.97 8.31 15.58
N TYR A 198 9.76 7.74 14.69
CA TYR A 198 9.36 7.34 13.33
C TYR A 198 9.98 5.99 12.97
N PRO A 199 9.39 4.89 13.43
CA PRO A 199 9.90 3.57 13.07
C PRO A 199 9.89 3.39 11.56
N ALA A 200 10.93 2.74 11.03
CA ALA A 200 10.95 2.37 9.62
C ALA A 200 9.97 1.21 9.32
N VAL A 201 9.62 0.42 10.35
CA VAL A 201 8.51 -0.55 10.29
C VAL A 201 7.20 0.22 10.23
N LYS A 202 6.57 0.27 9.07
CA LYS A 202 5.27 0.94 8.87
C LYS A 202 4.11 0.02 9.13
N LEU A 203 4.27 -1.24 8.78
CA LEU A 203 3.23 -2.25 8.88
C LEU A 203 3.84 -3.54 9.44
N LEU A 204 3.15 -4.18 10.35
CA LEU A 204 3.59 -5.43 10.95
C LEU A 204 2.42 -6.42 11.02
N THR A 205 2.53 -7.52 10.26
CA THR A 205 1.55 -8.60 10.26
C THR A 205 1.87 -9.62 11.33
N LEU A 206 0.90 -9.85 12.20
CA LEU A 206 0.98 -10.73 13.36
C LEU A 206 -0.30 -11.57 13.49
N ALA A 207 -0.17 -12.77 14.07
CA ALA A 207 -1.28 -13.62 14.48
C ALA A 207 -1.57 -13.42 15.98
N PRO A 208 -2.70 -12.81 16.36
CA PRO A 208 -2.94 -12.40 17.76
C PRO A 208 -3.10 -13.57 18.73
N GLU A 209 -3.44 -14.76 18.24
CA GLU A 209 -3.51 -15.99 19.04
C GLU A 209 -2.15 -16.59 19.39
N VAL A 210 -1.08 -16.13 18.73
CA VAL A 210 0.28 -16.57 19.04
C VAL A 210 0.70 -16.00 20.38
N GLU A 211 1.26 -16.85 21.24
CA GLU A 211 1.68 -16.50 22.60
C GLU A 211 2.49 -15.21 22.63
N GLY A 212 2.06 -14.26 23.49
CA GLY A 212 2.73 -12.99 23.75
C GLY A 212 2.50 -11.91 22.69
N VAL A 213 1.82 -12.21 21.55
CA VAL A 213 1.57 -11.24 20.49
C VAL A 213 0.49 -10.24 20.89
N LEU A 214 -0.67 -10.70 21.37
CA LEU A 214 -1.78 -9.82 21.74
C LEU A 214 -1.36 -8.74 22.74
N PRO A 215 -0.64 -9.02 23.84
CA PRO A 215 -0.17 -8.00 24.77
C PRO A 215 0.91 -7.06 24.20
N ALA A 216 1.59 -7.40 23.09
CA ALA A 216 2.56 -6.52 22.44
C ALA A 216 1.91 -5.43 21.58
N ILE A 217 0.66 -5.62 21.12
CA ILE A 217 -0.02 -4.72 20.20
C ILE A 217 -0.06 -3.26 20.68
N PRO A 218 -0.45 -2.94 21.92
CA PRO A 218 -0.49 -1.55 22.38
C PRO A 218 0.87 -0.84 22.25
N SER A 219 1.95 -1.51 22.65
CA SER A 219 3.30 -0.94 22.58
C SER A 219 3.76 -0.68 21.13
N LEU A 220 3.35 -1.53 20.17
CA LEU A 220 3.62 -1.30 18.75
C LEU A 220 2.85 -0.08 18.23
N VAL A 221 1.58 0.03 18.60
CA VAL A 221 0.70 1.15 18.19
C VAL A 221 1.21 2.48 18.76
N GLU A 222 1.63 2.50 20.04
CA GLU A 222 2.25 3.67 20.67
C GLU A 222 3.52 4.13 19.94
N ARG A 223 4.25 3.21 19.33
CA ARG A 223 5.43 3.50 18.51
C ARG A 223 5.09 3.95 17.09
N GLY A 224 3.80 4.02 16.73
CA GLY A 224 3.35 4.44 15.41
C GLY A 224 3.41 3.35 14.34
N VAL A 225 3.57 2.07 14.74
CA VAL A 225 3.48 0.93 13.83
C VAL A 225 2.01 0.62 13.57
N THR A 226 1.64 0.46 12.30
CA THR A 226 0.33 -0.09 11.94
C THR A 226 0.36 -1.60 12.15
N VAL A 227 -0.40 -2.10 13.14
CA VAL A 227 -0.51 -3.53 13.39
C VAL A 227 -1.61 -4.12 12.51
N SER A 228 -1.26 -5.21 11.81
CA SER A 228 -2.12 -5.98 10.93
C SER A 228 -2.35 -7.39 11.47
N ILE A 229 -3.59 -7.83 11.45
CA ILE A 229 -3.96 -9.21 11.76
C ILE A 229 -3.86 -10.03 10.47
N GLY A 230 -3.03 -11.05 10.47
CA GLY A 230 -2.87 -11.93 9.29
C GLY A 230 -2.14 -13.22 9.61
N HIS A 231 -2.19 -14.18 8.70
CA HIS A 231 -1.64 -15.52 8.89
C HIS A 231 -2.07 -16.13 10.23
N THR A 232 -3.37 -16.12 10.48
CA THR A 232 -3.98 -16.31 11.79
C THR A 232 -5.10 -17.36 11.76
N ALA A 233 -5.20 -18.13 12.79
CA ALA A 233 -6.32 -19.03 13.05
C ALA A 233 -7.25 -18.49 14.17
N SER A 234 -7.11 -17.21 14.55
CA SER A 234 -7.89 -16.62 15.63
C SER A 234 -9.40 -16.69 15.39
N ASP A 235 -10.13 -16.97 16.45
CA ASP A 235 -11.56 -16.81 16.55
C ASP A 235 -11.95 -15.32 16.57
N ILE A 236 -13.25 -15.05 16.55
CA ILE A 236 -13.76 -13.66 16.55
C ILE A 236 -13.43 -12.93 17.85
N ASP A 237 -13.41 -13.60 18.99
CA ASP A 237 -13.15 -12.95 20.28
C ASP A 237 -11.69 -12.49 20.37
N THR A 238 -10.76 -13.32 19.93
CA THR A 238 -9.33 -12.96 19.82
C THR A 238 -9.10 -11.84 18.80
N ALA A 239 -9.79 -11.88 17.66
CA ALA A 239 -9.69 -10.84 16.64
C ALA A 239 -10.24 -9.49 17.15
N LEU A 240 -11.38 -9.49 17.87
CA LEU A 240 -11.92 -8.30 18.53
C LEU A 240 -10.97 -7.76 19.60
N ALA A 241 -10.37 -8.63 20.42
CA ALA A 241 -9.39 -8.21 21.42
C ALA A 241 -8.17 -7.53 20.77
N ALA A 242 -7.69 -8.05 19.64
CA ALA A 242 -6.58 -7.44 18.89
C ALA A 242 -6.98 -6.07 18.31
N LYS A 243 -8.19 -5.92 17.77
CA LYS A 243 -8.73 -4.63 17.33
C LYS A 243 -8.79 -3.63 18.47
N GLU A 244 -9.34 -4.01 19.62
CA GLU A 244 -9.42 -3.13 20.79
C GLU A 244 -8.03 -2.78 21.35
N ALA A 245 -7.04 -3.68 21.24
CA ALA A 245 -5.64 -3.40 21.55
C ALA A 245 -5.00 -2.41 20.56
N GLY A 246 -5.62 -2.16 19.40
CA GLY A 246 -5.22 -1.14 18.44
C GLY A 246 -4.75 -1.68 17.07
N ALA A 247 -4.90 -2.98 16.80
CA ALA A 247 -4.72 -3.50 15.45
C ALA A 247 -5.76 -2.85 14.52
N ARG A 248 -5.30 -2.28 13.41
CA ARG A 248 -6.16 -1.46 12.53
C ARG A 248 -6.17 -1.91 11.07
N PHE A 249 -5.48 -3.00 10.74
CA PHE A 249 -5.43 -3.56 9.41
C PHE A 249 -5.62 -5.08 9.44
N ILE A 250 -6.12 -5.66 8.36
CA ILE A 250 -6.20 -7.09 8.10
C ILE A 250 -5.40 -7.36 6.84
N THR A 251 -4.38 -8.21 6.93
CA THR A 251 -3.53 -8.59 5.81
C THR A 251 -4.31 -9.47 4.83
N HIS A 252 -4.25 -9.17 3.54
CA HIS A 252 -4.83 -9.94 2.41
C HIS A 252 -6.04 -10.80 2.79
N LEU A 253 -7.14 -10.11 3.12
CA LEU A 253 -8.41 -10.71 3.59
C LEU A 253 -8.77 -12.00 2.83
N PHE A 254 -9.26 -13.00 3.52
CA PHE A 254 -9.55 -14.38 3.12
C PHE A 254 -8.34 -15.30 2.99
N ASN A 255 -7.15 -14.78 2.77
CA ASN A 255 -5.95 -15.58 2.56
C ASN A 255 -5.24 -15.87 3.89
N ALA A 256 -4.77 -17.10 4.06
CA ALA A 256 -4.05 -17.56 5.25
C ALA A 256 -4.77 -17.23 6.59
N MET A 257 -6.09 -17.38 6.63
CA MET A 257 -6.90 -17.19 7.84
C MET A 257 -8.00 -18.26 7.96
N GLY A 258 -8.75 -18.25 9.06
CA GLY A 258 -9.92 -19.10 9.27
C GLY A 258 -11.01 -18.83 8.22
N SER A 259 -11.76 -19.87 7.83
CA SER A 259 -12.94 -19.68 6.98
C SER A 259 -14.07 -19.03 7.79
N PHE A 260 -14.86 -18.20 7.10
CA PHE A 260 -16.07 -17.61 7.71
C PHE A 260 -17.04 -18.70 8.16
N ASN A 261 -17.41 -18.71 9.44
CA ASN A 261 -18.43 -19.57 10.00
C ASN A 261 -19.49 -18.70 10.71
N HIS A 262 -20.76 -19.03 10.56
CA HIS A 262 -21.87 -18.21 11.07
C HIS A 262 -21.89 -18.04 12.61
N ARG A 263 -21.23 -18.90 13.37
CA ARG A 263 -21.14 -18.82 14.84
C ARG A 263 -19.80 -18.27 15.32
N ASP A 264 -18.76 -18.47 14.54
CA ASP A 264 -17.42 -17.91 14.75
C ASP A 264 -16.89 -17.45 13.39
N PRO A 265 -17.14 -16.20 13.02
CA PRO A 265 -16.71 -15.67 11.73
C PRO A 265 -15.21 -15.37 11.67
N GLY A 266 -14.46 -15.57 12.75
CA GLY A 266 -13.04 -15.28 12.82
C GLY A 266 -12.72 -13.83 12.44
N VAL A 267 -11.54 -13.60 11.91
CA VAL A 267 -11.08 -12.26 11.48
C VAL A 267 -12.00 -11.62 10.42
N ILE A 268 -12.63 -12.43 9.56
CA ILE A 268 -13.55 -11.93 8.52
C ILE A 268 -14.76 -11.23 9.17
N GLY A 269 -15.16 -11.66 10.36
CA GLY A 269 -16.24 -11.06 11.12
C GLY A 269 -16.02 -9.59 11.51
N LEU A 270 -14.77 -9.13 11.57
CA LEU A 270 -14.45 -7.73 11.87
C LEU A 270 -14.99 -6.75 10.82
N LEU A 271 -15.25 -7.19 9.59
CA LEU A 271 -15.88 -6.36 8.56
C LEU A 271 -17.33 -5.99 8.92
N GLY A 272 -18.02 -6.84 9.69
CA GLY A 272 -19.38 -6.63 10.15
C GLY A 272 -19.47 -6.03 11.56
N ASP A 273 -18.34 -5.74 12.21
CA ASP A 273 -18.35 -5.14 13.54
C ASP A 273 -18.96 -3.74 13.54
N SER A 274 -19.64 -3.38 14.60
CA SER A 274 -20.30 -2.09 14.74
C SER A 274 -19.61 -1.24 15.82
N GLU A 275 -19.26 -0.01 15.46
CA GLU A 275 -18.70 0.98 16.40
C GLU A 275 -19.74 1.41 17.46
N THR A 276 -21.03 1.17 17.20
CA THR A 276 -22.17 1.64 18.02
C THR A 276 -22.93 0.52 18.73
N ASP A 277 -22.65 -0.76 18.42
CA ASP A 277 -23.47 -1.86 18.93
C ASP A 277 -23.07 -2.25 20.36
N LEU A 278 -23.82 -1.73 21.32
CA LEU A 278 -23.75 -2.05 22.75
C LEU A 278 -24.50 -3.35 23.11
N THR A 279 -25.07 -4.06 22.12
CA THR A 279 -26.00 -5.19 22.34
C THR A 279 -25.38 -6.57 22.14
N SER A 280 -24.08 -6.67 21.91
CA SER A 280 -23.44 -7.99 21.85
C SER A 280 -23.51 -8.68 23.22
N PRO A 281 -24.19 -9.83 23.34
CA PRO A 281 -24.38 -10.51 24.64
C PRO A 281 -23.08 -11.08 25.25
N THR A 282 -21.97 -11.04 24.52
CA THR A 282 -20.66 -11.56 24.95
C THR A 282 -19.77 -10.52 25.61
N ILE A 283 -20.17 -9.24 25.64
CA ILE A 283 -19.36 -8.18 26.26
C ILE A 283 -19.94 -7.87 27.65
N SER A 284 -19.14 -8.14 28.68
CA SER A 284 -19.46 -7.85 30.08
C SER A 284 -19.93 -6.39 30.25
N PRO A 285 -21.06 -6.12 30.94
CA PRO A 285 -21.63 -4.77 31.11
C PRO A 285 -20.81 -3.81 31.99
N ASN A 286 -19.61 -4.21 32.40
CA ASN A 286 -18.75 -3.43 33.31
C ASN A 286 -17.63 -2.62 32.64
N ILE A 287 -17.58 -2.54 31.32
CA ILE A 287 -16.65 -1.62 30.66
C ILE A 287 -17.40 -0.31 30.44
N GLY A 288 -17.14 0.66 31.33
CA GLY A 288 -17.64 2.02 31.21
C GLY A 288 -17.31 2.57 29.81
N SER A 289 -18.03 3.59 29.34
CA SER A 289 -18.06 4.23 28.02
C SER A 289 -16.70 4.46 27.34
N LEU A 290 -15.91 3.41 27.15
CA LEU A 290 -14.72 3.39 26.33
C LEU A 290 -15.19 3.46 24.87
N GLN A 291 -14.84 4.52 24.17
CA GLN A 291 -15.04 4.64 22.73
C GLN A 291 -14.41 3.41 22.08
N ARG A 292 -15.23 2.54 21.47
CA ARG A 292 -14.76 1.39 20.71
C ARG A 292 -13.83 1.86 19.59
N LYS A 293 -12.80 1.08 19.32
CA LYS A 293 -11.92 1.32 18.17
C LYS A 293 -12.71 1.11 16.88
N PRO A 294 -12.42 1.94 15.84
CA PRO A 294 -13.08 1.80 14.54
C PRO A 294 -12.81 0.42 13.92
N ARG A 295 -13.69 0.02 13.00
CA ARG A 295 -13.46 -1.19 12.19
C ARG A 295 -12.09 -1.11 11.51
N PRO A 296 -11.33 -2.21 11.44
CA PRO A 296 -10.03 -2.21 10.80
C PRO A 296 -10.18 -2.06 9.28
N PHE A 297 -9.20 -1.43 8.66
CA PHE A 297 -8.98 -1.54 7.22
C PHE A 297 -8.63 -2.99 6.86
N TYR A 298 -8.76 -3.36 5.60
CA TYR A 298 -8.36 -4.69 5.15
C TYR A 298 -7.69 -4.64 3.78
N GLY A 299 -6.61 -5.38 3.63
CA GLY A 299 -5.95 -5.61 2.35
C GLY A 299 -6.76 -6.57 1.49
N LEU A 300 -6.91 -6.26 0.21
CA LEU A 300 -7.64 -7.09 -0.72
C LEU A 300 -6.85 -7.29 -2.01
N ILE A 301 -6.50 -8.54 -2.31
CA ILE A 301 -5.86 -8.94 -3.56
C ILE A 301 -6.99 -9.22 -4.56
N ALA A 302 -7.20 -8.30 -5.50
CA ALA A 302 -8.29 -8.39 -6.48
C ALA A 302 -7.80 -8.94 -7.83
N ASP A 303 -6.98 -10.00 -7.82
CA ASP A 303 -6.39 -10.61 -9.01
C ASP A 303 -7.28 -11.70 -9.64
N GLY A 304 -8.39 -12.08 -8.97
CA GLY A 304 -9.29 -13.15 -9.40
C GLY A 304 -8.82 -14.57 -9.09
N HIS A 305 -7.64 -14.73 -8.47
CA HIS A 305 -7.05 -16.01 -8.04
C HIS A 305 -7.04 -16.14 -6.52
N HIS A 306 -6.52 -15.13 -5.81
CA HIS A 306 -6.51 -15.08 -4.34
C HIS A 306 -7.89 -14.85 -3.75
N SER A 307 -8.72 -14.10 -4.44
CA SER A 307 -10.09 -13.81 -4.04
C SER A 307 -11.05 -13.95 -5.21
N HIS A 308 -12.06 -14.81 -5.06
CA HIS A 308 -13.11 -14.97 -6.07
C HIS A 308 -13.87 -13.63 -6.23
N PRO A 309 -14.31 -13.24 -7.44
CA PRO A 309 -15.05 -11.99 -7.66
C PRO A 309 -16.25 -11.78 -6.73
N CYS A 310 -16.97 -12.84 -6.35
CA CYS A 310 -18.07 -12.74 -5.38
C CYS A 310 -17.57 -12.40 -3.96
N SER A 311 -16.40 -12.91 -3.55
CA SER A 311 -15.79 -12.61 -2.25
C SER A 311 -15.30 -11.16 -2.22
N VAL A 312 -14.71 -10.68 -3.32
CA VAL A 312 -14.33 -9.27 -3.51
C VAL A 312 -15.54 -8.35 -3.36
N ARG A 313 -16.64 -8.66 -4.06
CA ARG A 313 -17.89 -7.88 -3.95
C ARG A 313 -18.45 -7.91 -2.53
N MET A 314 -18.48 -9.08 -1.90
CA MET A 314 -19.03 -9.27 -0.57
C MET A 314 -18.26 -8.43 0.47
N SER A 315 -16.93 -8.53 0.48
CA SER A 315 -16.09 -7.78 1.43
C SER A 315 -16.19 -6.27 1.21
N TYR A 316 -16.15 -5.85 -0.05
CA TYR A 316 -16.31 -4.43 -0.38
C TYR A 316 -17.69 -3.91 0.08
N SER A 317 -18.77 -4.65 -0.18
CA SER A 317 -20.13 -4.25 0.25
C SER A 317 -20.29 -4.21 1.77
N ALA A 318 -19.59 -5.08 2.51
CA ALA A 318 -19.62 -5.11 3.97
C ALA A 318 -18.91 -3.90 4.59
N HIS A 319 -17.77 -3.49 4.01
CA HIS A 319 -16.97 -2.39 4.57
C HIS A 319 -16.22 -1.60 3.47
N PRO A 320 -16.92 -0.79 2.66
CA PRO A 320 -16.32 -0.07 1.53
C PRO A 320 -15.18 0.87 1.94
N SER A 321 -15.36 1.61 3.05
CA SER A 321 -14.39 2.61 3.54
C SER A 321 -13.11 2.01 4.12
N GLY A 322 -13.11 0.70 4.42
CA GLY A 322 -11.93 -0.02 4.92
C GLY A 322 -11.14 -0.76 3.84
N CYS A 323 -11.63 -0.78 2.60
CA CYS A 323 -10.97 -1.52 1.52
C CYS A 323 -9.67 -0.85 1.10
N VAL A 324 -8.56 -1.56 1.23
CA VAL A 324 -7.23 -1.21 0.74
C VAL A 324 -6.83 -2.24 -0.31
N LEU A 325 -6.67 -1.83 -1.56
CA LEU A 325 -6.11 -2.72 -2.57
C LEU A 325 -4.62 -2.91 -2.31
N VAL A 326 -4.19 -4.16 -2.41
CA VAL A 326 -2.79 -4.57 -2.34
C VAL A 326 -2.48 -5.51 -3.50
N SER A 327 -1.27 -5.46 -4.02
CA SER A 327 -0.87 -6.40 -5.06
C SER A 327 -0.45 -7.74 -4.48
N ASP A 328 0.21 -7.73 -3.34
CA ASP A 328 0.95 -8.87 -2.79
C ASP A 328 1.87 -9.52 -3.83
N ALA A 329 2.40 -8.66 -4.72
CA ALA A 329 3.13 -9.09 -5.89
C ALA A 329 4.51 -9.63 -5.54
N MET A 330 4.94 -10.59 -6.36
CA MET A 330 6.18 -11.34 -6.25
C MET A 330 7.18 -10.91 -7.34
N PRO A 331 8.46 -11.30 -7.27
CA PRO A 331 9.48 -10.98 -8.27
C PRO A 331 9.09 -11.29 -9.71
N TRP A 332 8.16 -12.20 -9.91
CA TRP A 332 7.65 -12.60 -11.24
C TRP A 332 6.54 -11.70 -11.76
N MET A 333 6.14 -10.64 -11.07
CA MET A 333 5.35 -9.56 -11.61
C MET A 333 6.22 -8.77 -12.61
N ASP A 334 6.33 -9.32 -13.80
CA ASP A 334 7.09 -8.77 -14.92
C ASP A 334 6.44 -9.26 -16.22
N PRO A 335 5.90 -8.36 -17.06
CA PRO A 335 5.29 -8.74 -18.34
C PRO A 335 6.23 -9.50 -19.28
N SER A 336 7.54 -9.28 -19.14
CA SER A 336 8.55 -9.98 -19.96
C SER A 336 8.88 -11.38 -19.48
N LYS A 337 8.43 -11.76 -18.27
CA LYS A 337 8.76 -13.04 -17.66
C LYS A 337 7.82 -14.14 -18.18
N PRO A 338 8.31 -15.14 -18.93
CA PRO A 338 7.46 -16.20 -19.49
C PRO A 338 6.87 -17.12 -18.40
N ASP A 339 5.90 -17.92 -18.77
CA ASP A 339 5.44 -19.02 -17.94
C ASP A 339 6.54 -20.05 -17.77
N GLY A 340 6.61 -20.68 -16.60
CA GLY A 340 7.66 -21.66 -16.32
C GLY A 340 7.87 -21.92 -14.83
N VAL A 341 8.86 -22.76 -14.56
CA VAL A 341 9.32 -23.09 -13.20
C VAL A 341 10.50 -22.19 -12.85
N TYR A 342 10.45 -21.59 -11.69
CA TYR A 342 11.49 -20.67 -11.21
C TYR A 342 11.98 -21.11 -9.83
N PRO A 343 13.29 -21.09 -9.58
CA PRO A 343 13.81 -21.31 -8.25
C PRO A 343 13.34 -20.19 -7.30
N TRP A 344 13.04 -20.58 -6.07
CA TRP A 344 12.66 -19.68 -5.00
C TRP A 344 13.38 -20.08 -3.70
N ARG A 345 13.08 -19.42 -2.61
CA ARG A 345 13.72 -19.58 -1.29
C ARG A 345 13.63 -21.01 -0.76
N ASP A 346 14.52 -21.34 0.18
CA ASP A 346 14.50 -22.59 0.93
C ASP A 346 14.50 -23.84 0.03
N ASN A 347 15.21 -23.77 -1.12
CA ASN A 347 15.27 -24.83 -2.13
C ASN A 347 13.89 -25.23 -2.70
N GLN A 348 12.91 -24.32 -2.64
CA GLN A 348 11.62 -24.51 -3.29
C GLN A 348 11.64 -23.96 -4.71
N ASN A 349 10.71 -24.39 -5.52
CA ASN A 349 10.40 -23.81 -6.81
C ASN A 349 8.99 -23.26 -6.81
N VAL A 350 8.74 -22.31 -7.68
CA VAL A 350 7.39 -21.83 -8.01
C VAL A 350 7.11 -22.08 -9.48
N VAL A 351 5.83 -22.22 -9.79
CA VAL A 351 5.32 -22.35 -11.15
C VAL A 351 4.49 -21.11 -11.48
N LYS A 352 4.96 -20.34 -12.46
CA LYS A 352 4.18 -19.22 -13.02
C LYS A 352 3.39 -19.72 -14.22
N THR A 353 2.09 -19.45 -14.22
CA THR A 353 1.19 -19.73 -15.35
C THR A 353 0.23 -18.53 -15.51
N GLY A 354 0.42 -17.74 -16.55
CA GLY A 354 -0.31 -16.48 -16.75
C GLY A 354 -0.16 -15.55 -15.54
N ASN A 355 -1.28 -15.20 -14.94
CA ASN A 355 -1.35 -14.32 -13.77
C ASN A 355 -1.38 -15.08 -12.42
N LYS A 356 -0.96 -16.33 -12.40
CA LYS A 356 -0.95 -17.18 -11.21
C LYS A 356 0.46 -17.71 -10.92
N VAL A 357 0.84 -17.73 -9.63
CA VAL A 357 2.06 -18.37 -9.15
C VAL A 357 1.71 -19.30 -7.99
N THR A 358 2.18 -20.54 -8.07
CA THR A 358 2.00 -21.55 -7.01
C THR A 358 3.34 -22.16 -6.62
N LEU A 359 3.43 -22.68 -5.40
CA LEU A 359 4.53 -23.57 -5.04
C LEU A 359 4.46 -24.81 -5.93
N GLU A 360 5.62 -25.24 -6.44
CA GLU A 360 5.71 -26.42 -7.33
C GLU A 360 5.09 -27.65 -6.65
N ASN A 361 4.35 -28.43 -7.45
CA ASN A 361 3.63 -29.64 -7.00
C ASN A 361 2.56 -29.42 -5.93
N THR A 362 2.06 -28.19 -5.75
CA THR A 362 0.97 -27.84 -4.83
C THR A 362 -0.02 -26.87 -5.46
N ASP A 363 -1.18 -26.70 -4.81
CA ASP A 363 -2.14 -25.64 -5.15
C ASP A 363 -1.94 -24.37 -4.32
N THR A 364 -0.90 -24.30 -3.47
CA THR A 364 -0.62 -23.16 -2.61
C THR A 364 -0.14 -21.98 -3.44
N LEU A 365 -0.90 -20.88 -3.41
CA LEU A 365 -0.49 -19.63 -4.02
C LEU A 365 0.74 -19.09 -3.31
N ALA A 366 1.70 -18.59 -4.08
CA ALA A 366 2.95 -18.00 -3.60
C ALA A 366 2.99 -16.51 -3.97
N GLY A 367 2.01 -15.73 -3.45
CA GLY A 367 1.78 -14.34 -3.79
C GLY A 367 1.24 -14.14 -5.22
N SER A 368 1.06 -12.88 -5.61
CA SER A 368 0.47 -12.48 -6.89
C SER A 368 1.54 -12.09 -7.92
N VAL A 369 1.14 -11.97 -9.17
CA VAL A 369 1.92 -11.34 -10.26
C VAL A 369 1.08 -10.28 -10.99
N VAL A 370 -0.01 -9.87 -10.37
CA VAL A 370 -0.93 -8.88 -10.92
C VAL A 370 -0.61 -7.51 -10.32
N PRO A 371 -0.34 -6.48 -11.14
CA PRO A 371 -0.05 -5.14 -10.64
C PRO A 371 -1.29 -4.50 -10.01
N ILE A 372 -1.06 -3.50 -9.14
CA ILE A 372 -2.16 -2.85 -8.43
C ILE A 372 -3.15 -2.13 -9.38
N SER A 373 -2.69 -1.63 -10.54
CA SER A 373 -3.54 -1.06 -11.58
C SER A 373 -4.63 -2.04 -12.05
N ASP A 374 -4.26 -3.31 -12.20
CA ASP A 374 -5.19 -4.35 -12.61
C ASP A 374 -6.11 -4.74 -11.46
N CYS A 375 -5.62 -4.71 -10.21
CA CYS A 375 -6.48 -4.86 -9.03
C CYS A 375 -7.54 -3.75 -8.95
N VAL A 376 -7.20 -2.50 -9.34
CA VAL A 376 -8.16 -1.38 -9.41
C VAL A 376 -9.25 -1.66 -10.45
N THR A 377 -8.87 -2.05 -11.66
CA THR A 377 -9.84 -2.36 -12.73
C THR A 377 -10.70 -3.58 -12.38
N ASN A 378 -10.09 -4.58 -11.76
CA ASN A 378 -10.79 -5.78 -11.29
C ASN A 378 -11.78 -5.47 -10.17
N LEU A 379 -11.39 -4.64 -9.18
CA LEU A 379 -12.31 -4.22 -8.11
C LEU A 379 -13.51 -3.47 -8.69
N ALA A 380 -13.28 -2.53 -9.61
CA ALA A 380 -14.35 -1.79 -10.28
C ALA A 380 -15.34 -2.75 -10.97
N LYS A 381 -14.81 -3.73 -11.69
CA LYS A 381 -15.61 -4.77 -12.37
C LYS A 381 -16.32 -5.70 -11.40
N TYR A 382 -15.60 -6.27 -10.43
CA TYR A 382 -16.14 -7.31 -9.55
C TYR A 382 -17.17 -6.75 -8.57
N ALA A 383 -16.91 -5.58 -8.00
CA ALA A 383 -17.84 -4.91 -7.09
C ALA A 383 -18.92 -4.10 -7.82
N SER A 384 -18.82 -3.92 -9.15
CA SER A 384 -19.71 -3.09 -9.97
C SER A 384 -19.76 -1.64 -9.47
N ILE A 385 -18.58 -1.06 -9.22
CA ILE A 385 -18.40 0.32 -8.75
C ILE A 385 -17.66 1.15 -9.80
N PRO A 386 -17.77 2.49 -9.76
CA PRO A 386 -17.04 3.36 -10.66
C PRO A 386 -15.51 3.20 -10.51
N MET A 387 -14.77 3.43 -11.59
CA MET A 387 -13.31 3.32 -11.63
C MET A 387 -12.62 4.21 -10.59
N HIS A 388 -13.07 5.46 -10.45
CA HIS A 388 -12.51 6.39 -9.47
C HIS A 388 -12.70 5.91 -8.01
N THR A 389 -13.82 5.24 -7.73
CA THR A 389 -14.07 4.64 -6.41
C THR A 389 -13.12 3.48 -6.14
N ALA A 390 -12.81 2.66 -7.14
CA ALA A 390 -11.81 1.61 -7.01
C ALA A 390 -10.39 2.20 -6.86
N ALA A 391 -10.06 3.26 -7.60
CA ALA A 391 -8.79 3.98 -7.48
C ALA A 391 -8.62 4.62 -6.08
N TYR A 392 -9.70 5.05 -5.45
CA TYR A 392 -9.69 5.53 -4.06
C TYR A 392 -9.17 4.46 -3.09
N CYS A 393 -9.52 3.17 -3.32
CA CYS A 393 -9.05 2.04 -2.52
C CYS A 393 -7.55 1.73 -2.71
N ALA A 394 -6.93 2.22 -3.78
CA ALA A 394 -5.49 2.07 -4.04
C ALA A 394 -4.68 3.33 -3.70
N SER A 395 -5.31 4.46 -3.38
CA SER A 395 -4.65 5.74 -3.15
C SER A 395 -5.00 6.36 -1.81
N SER A 396 -6.25 6.79 -1.63
CA SER A 396 -6.71 7.53 -0.45
C SER A 396 -6.86 6.63 0.77
N THR A 397 -7.46 5.44 0.61
CA THR A 397 -7.65 4.51 1.73
C THR A 397 -6.33 4.01 2.34
N PRO A 398 -5.32 3.57 1.56
CA PRO A 398 -4.02 3.21 2.14
C PRO A 398 -3.31 4.40 2.78
N ALA A 399 -3.41 5.62 2.23
CA ALA A 399 -2.88 6.82 2.87
C ALA A 399 -3.54 7.09 4.24
N LEU A 400 -4.86 6.96 4.32
CA LEU A 400 -5.61 7.08 5.58
C LEU A 400 -5.20 6.00 6.58
N MET A 401 -5.07 4.76 6.14
CA MET A 401 -4.65 3.62 6.95
C MET A 401 -3.24 3.83 7.53
N LEU A 402 -2.30 4.36 6.75
CA LEU A 402 -0.93 4.66 7.20
C LEU A 402 -0.79 5.98 7.97
N GLY A 403 -1.87 6.76 8.14
CA GLY A 403 -1.82 8.09 8.79
C GLY A 403 -1.14 9.17 7.94
N LEU A 404 -1.13 9.03 6.62
CA LEU A 404 -0.47 9.95 5.68
C LEU A 404 -1.45 10.89 4.96
N LYS A 405 -2.70 10.95 5.38
CA LYS A 405 -3.78 11.69 4.71
C LYS A 405 -3.51 13.20 4.53
N GLU A 406 -2.62 13.78 5.34
CA GLU A 406 -2.26 15.21 5.25
C GLU A 406 -1.27 15.49 4.12
N ARG A 407 -0.68 14.45 3.53
CA ARG A 407 0.32 14.57 2.47
C ARG A 407 0.01 13.74 1.23
N LYS A 408 -0.53 12.53 1.39
CA LYS A 408 -0.73 11.56 0.30
C LYS A 408 -2.19 11.12 0.18
N GLY A 409 -2.56 10.63 -0.98
CA GLY A 409 -3.89 10.05 -1.23
C GLY A 409 -5.00 11.09 -1.42
N PHE A 410 -4.68 12.37 -1.67
CA PHE A 410 -5.67 13.39 -1.99
C PHE A 410 -5.12 14.45 -2.96
N LEU A 411 -6.01 15.08 -3.72
CA LEU A 411 -5.68 16.13 -4.69
C LEU A 411 -6.08 17.51 -4.14
N GLY A 412 -5.44 17.91 -3.05
CA GLY A 412 -5.69 19.21 -2.42
C GLY A 412 -4.40 19.95 -2.09
N ALA A 413 -4.51 21.27 -1.87
CA ALA A 413 -3.37 22.11 -1.55
C ALA A 413 -2.61 21.59 -0.32
N GLY A 414 -1.28 21.56 -0.40
CA GLY A 414 -0.37 21.00 0.60
C GLY A 414 -0.07 19.51 0.43
N GLY A 415 -0.84 18.79 -0.40
CA GLY A 415 -0.56 17.40 -0.71
C GLY A 415 0.67 17.23 -1.61
N ASP A 416 1.31 16.07 -1.52
CA ASP A 416 2.36 15.69 -2.46
C ASP A 416 1.75 15.60 -3.87
N ALA A 417 2.42 16.16 -4.87
CA ALA A 417 1.97 16.13 -6.26
C ALA A 417 2.32 14.78 -6.92
N ASP A 418 1.90 13.69 -6.26
CA ASP A 418 1.97 12.33 -6.75
C ASP A 418 0.63 12.00 -7.42
N LEU A 419 0.64 11.90 -8.75
CA LEU A 419 -0.58 11.88 -9.56
C LEU A 419 -0.56 10.72 -10.55
N VAL A 420 -1.76 10.21 -10.88
CA VAL A 420 -1.94 9.21 -11.94
C VAL A 420 -3.07 9.67 -12.87
N ARG A 421 -2.78 9.69 -14.17
CA ARG A 421 -3.78 9.82 -15.22
C ARG A 421 -4.24 8.43 -15.63
N LEU A 422 -5.55 8.17 -15.49
CA LEU A 422 -6.16 6.92 -15.94
C LEU A 422 -7.06 7.20 -17.14
N ASP A 423 -6.99 6.33 -18.13
CA ASP A 423 -7.94 6.33 -19.23
C ASP A 423 -9.37 6.22 -18.70
N ARG A 424 -10.24 7.11 -19.16
CA ARG A 424 -11.62 7.21 -18.66
C ARG A 424 -12.45 5.96 -18.93
N VAL A 425 -12.15 5.23 -20.01
CA VAL A 425 -12.94 4.08 -20.47
C VAL A 425 -12.37 2.77 -19.94
N THR A 426 -11.04 2.59 -20.11
CA THR A 426 -10.38 1.32 -19.79
C THR A 426 -9.87 1.26 -18.35
N GLY A 427 -9.61 2.42 -17.70
CA GLY A 427 -8.94 2.51 -16.41
C GLY A 427 -7.43 2.27 -16.49
N GLU A 428 -6.86 2.13 -17.68
CA GLU A 428 -5.41 1.95 -17.84
C GLU A 428 -4.63 3.19 -17.41
N VAL A 429 -3.47 2.96 -16.81
CA VAL A 429 -2.52 4.04 -16.48
C VAL A 429 -1.96 4.61 -17.77
N LYS A 430 -2.13 5.92 -17.98
CA LYS A 430 -1.55 6.68 -19.11
C LYS A 430 -0.30 7.43 -18.71
N GLU A 431 -0.31 8.04 -17.52
CA GLU A 431 0.79 8.85 -17.01
C GLU A 431 0.91 8.71 -15.49
N THR A 432 2.13 8.75 -15.00
CA THR A 432 2.45 8.77 -13.56
C THR A 432 3.37 9.94 -13.27
N TRP A 433 3.03 10.71 -12.24
CA TRP A 433 3.75 11.89 -11.80
C TRP A 433 4.18 11.70 -10.34
N VAL A 434 5.42 12.05 -10.04
CA VAL A 434 5.96 12.04 -8.67
C VAL A 434 6.52 13.42 -8.35
N ALA A 435 6.09 14.00 -7.25
CA ALA A 435 6.45 15.35 -6.84
C ALA A 435 6.29 16.38 -7.99
N GLY A 436 5.18 16.29 -8.72
CA GLY A 436 4.86 17.18 -9.83
C GLY A 436 5.66 17.00 -11.09
N ARG A 437 6.44 15.93 -11.22
CA ARG A 437 7.23 15.62 -12.41
C ARG A 437 6.67 14.39 -13.09
N LEU A 438 6.50 14.47 -14.43
CA LEU A 438 6.15 13.30 -15.25
C LEU A 438 7.32 12.32 -15.21
N VAL A 439 7.08 11.14 -14.62
CA VAL A 439 8.12 10.12 -14.44
C VAL A 439 7.89 8.88 -15.30
N TRP A 440 6.66 8.68 -15.74
CA TRP A 440 6.31 7.62 -16.68
C TRP A 440 5.11 8.02 -17.54
N SER A 441 5.12 7.63 -18.81
CA SER A 441 3.99 7.77 -19.73
C SER A 441 3.92 6.56 -20.66
N ARG A 442 2.70 6.07 -20.88
CA ARG A 442 2.44 5.05 -21.90
C ARG A 442 2.70 5.67 -23.28
N LYS A 443 3.64 5.12 -24.04
CA LYS A 443 3.86 5.55 -25.43
C LYS A 443 2.58 5.30 -26.22
N SER A 444 2.02 6.34 -26.82
CA SER A 444 0.94 6.17 -27.79
C SER A 444 1.45 5.28 -28.91
N HIS A 445 0.85 4.10 -29.07
CA HIS A 445 0.96 3.38 -30.34
C HIS A 445 0.16 4.18 -31.37
N THR A 446 0.77 5.20 -31.93
CA THR A 446 0.31 5.72 -33.24
C THR A 446 0.50 4.55 -34.18
N ALA A 447 -0.61 3.91 -34.56
CA ALA A 447 -0.64 2.99 -35.66
C ALA A 447 -0.06 3.74 -36.85
N ALA A 448 1.13 3.32 -37.29
CA ALA A 448 1.63 3.70 -38.58
C ALA A 448 0.68 3.07 -39.62
N SER A 449 -0.34 3.83 -40.00
CA SER A 449 -1.11 3.56 -41.19
C SER A 449 -0.22 3.91 -42.39
N SER A 450 0.45 2.92 -42.93
CA SER A 450 0.98 2.96 -44.29
C SER A 450 0.02 2.29 -45.23
#